data_f968df5de126c9978bbe91938c803e4e
#
_entry.id   f968df5de126c9978bbe91938c803e4e
#
_cell.length_a   1.000
_cell.length_b   1.000
_cell.length_c   1.000
_cell.angle_alpha   90.00
_cell.angle_beta   90.00
_cell.angle_gamma   90.00
#
_symmetry.space_group_name_H-M   'P 1'
#
loop_
_entity.id
_entity.type
_entity.pdbx_description
1 polymer ?
#
loop_
_entity_poly.entity_id
_entity_poly.type
_entity_poly.pdbx_seq_one_letter_code
_entity_poly.pdbx_strand_id
1 'polypeptide(L)'
;EYGISLPRRMQIEFSQVVQGETDRLGLELTAAQIHGLLEKEYLQATSPYALIRHRLQEENGTSAVDVEVLNQGNTLHWRGLGKGPLEALVAGLPVAVEIMDYHEHAIGSGTNAKAAAYVEVRLDGGRPVHGLGIDENLTTASFRALFSALNRALRQAEAQAA
;
A
#
# COMPACT_ATOMS: atom_id res chain seq x y z
N GLU A 1 9.77 16.19 -6.41
CA GLU A 1 11.08 16.37 -5.79
C GLU A 1 11.71 15.05 -5.36
N TYR A 2 10.95 14.16 -4.76
CA TYR A 2 11.44 12.85 -4.32
C TYR A 2 11.10 11.73 -5.29
N GLY A 3 10.69 12.07 -6.49
CA GLY A 3 10.29 11.09 -7.50
C GLY A 3 8.92 10.48 -7.27
N ILE A 4 8.19 10.98 -6.30
CA ILE A 4 6.84 10.51 -5.97
C ILE A 4 5.82 11.32 -6.79
N SER A 5 4.84 10.62 -7.39
CA SER A 5 3.78 11.24 -8.16
C SER A 5 2.46 10.61 -7.76
N LEU A 6 1.77 11.21 -6.80
CA LEU A 6 0.55 10.66 -6.24
C LEU A 6 -0.61 10.71 -7.24
N PRO A 7 -1.40 9.64 -7.37
CA PRO A 7 -2.67 9.70 -8.08
C PRO A 7 -3.57 10.78 -7.49
N ARG A 8 -4.46 11.36 -8.33
CA ARG A 8 -5.26 12.51 -7.91
C ARG A 8 -6.03 12.28 -6.61
N ARG A 9 -6.73 11.18 -6.49
CA ARG A 9 -7.51 10.91 -5.28
C ARG A 9 -6.63 10.71 -4.05
N MET A 10 -5.44 10.17 -4.25
CA MET A 10 -4.46 10.04 -3.18
C MET A 10 -3.87 11.41 -2.78
N GLN A 11 -3.73 12.34 -3.73
CA GLN A 11 -3.33 13.72 -3.42
C GLN A 11 -4.33 14.35 -2.45
N ILE A 12 -5.62 14.14 -2.68
CA ILE A 12 -6.68 14.66 -1.82
C ILE A 12 -6.59 14.02 -0.42
N GLU A 13 -6.42 12.71 -0.38
CA GLU A 13 -6.27 11.97 0.89
C GLU A 13 -5.06 12.47 1.67
N PHE A 14 -3.91 12.57 1.01
CA PHE A 14 -2.68 13.00 1.67
C PHE A 14 -2.74 14.47 2.09
N SER A 15 -3.44 15.32 1.35
CA SER A 15 -3.61 16.72 1.74
C SER A 15 -4.32 16.83 3.10
N GLN A 16 -5.22 15.92 3.40
CA GLN A 16 -5.92 15.88 4.69
C GLN A 16 -4.97 15.43 5.80
N VAL A 17 -4.07 14.50 5.50
CA VAL A 17 -3.04 14.07 6.46
C VAL A 17 -2.09 15.25 6.78
N VAL A 18 -1.67 15.97 5.75
CA VAL A 18 -0.80 17.16 5.91
C VAL A 18 -1.53 18.24 6.73
N GLN A 19 -2.80 18.50 6.42
CA GLN A 19 -3.59 19.50 7.13
C GLN A 19 -3.71 19.15 8.62
N GLY A 20 -3.96 17.89 8.93
CA GLY A 20 -4.03 17.43 10.32
C GLY A 20 -2.74 17.68 11.08
N GLU A 21 -1.61 17.45 10.44
CA GLU A 21 -0.29 17.67 11.06
C GLU A 21 0.00 19.16 11.22
N THR A 22 -0.34 19.97 10.22
CA THR A 22 -0.21 21.42 10.28
C THR A 22 -1.04 22.00 11.44
N ASP A 23 -2.27 21.54 11.58
CA ASP A 23 -3.16 21.97 12.67
C ASP A 23 -2.61 21.56 14.04
N ARG A 24 -2.07 20.35 14.15
CA ARG A 24 -1.48 19.82 15.39
C ARG A 24 -0.26 20.65 15.82
N LEU A 25 0.61 21.02 14.87
CA LEU A 25 1.84 21.74 15.14
C LEU A 25 1.65 23.26 15.21
N GLY A 26 0.61 23.78 14.58
CA GLY A 26 0.34 25.21 14.52
C GLY A 26 1.30 25.99 13.62
N LEU A 27 1.93 25.30 12.64
CA LEU A 27 2.86 25.94 11.71
C LEU A 27 2.90 25.17 10.40
N GLU A 28 3.40 25.83 9.35
CA GLU A 28 3.54 25.21 8.04
C GLU A 28 4.69 24.19 8.05
N LEU A 29 4.52 23.14 7.24
CA LEU A 29 5.50 22.07 7.09
C LEU A 29 6.46 22.38 5.95
N THR A 30 7.74 22.04 6.15
CA THR A 30 8.74 22.08 5.07
C THR A 30 8.52 20.90 4.11
N ALA A 31 9.16 20.97 2.92
CA ALA A 31 9.11 19.85 1.97
C ALA A 31 9.64 18.55 2.58
N ALA A 32 10.72 18.63 3.36
CA ALA A 32 11.30 17.47 4.04
C ALA A 32 10.33 16.87 5.08
N GLN A 33 9.63 17.73 5.82
CA GLN A 33 8.64 17.29 6.81
C GLN A 33 7.44 16.64 6.11
N ILE A 34 7.00 17.18 4.99
CA ILE A 34 5.90 16.59 4.20
C ILE A 34 6.30 15.21 3.67
N HIS A 35 7.54 15.07 3.18
CA HIS A 35 8.04 13.77 2.71
C HIS A 35 8.12 12.77 3.87
N GLY A 36 8.62 13.17 5.02
CA GLY A 36 8.66 12.33 6.22
C GLY A 36 7.27 11.88 6.66
N LEU A 37 6.29 12.78 6.55
CA LEU A 37 4.90 12.45 6.86
C LEU A 37 4.33 11.43 5.88
N LEU A 38 4.67 11.55 4.59
CA LEU A 38 4.28 10.58 3.57
C LEU A 38 4.85 9.19 3.90
N GLU A 39 6.13 9.14 4.24
CA GLU A 39 6.79 7.89 4.62
C GLU A 39 6.11 7.25 5.83
N LYS A 40 5.87 8.03 6.86
CA LYS A 40 5.25 7.55 8.09
C LYS A 40 3.82 7.04 7.85
N GLU A 41 3.03 7.80 7.11
CA GLU A 41 1.62 7.47 6.89
C GLU A 41 1.44 6.26 5.96
N TYR A 42 2.24 6.17 4.90
CA TYR A 42 2.05 5.17 3.85
C TYR A 42 3.09 4.05 3.83
N LEU A 43 4.37 4.39 3.90
CA LEU A 43 5.44 3.40 3.77
C LEU A 43 5.71 2.63 5.05
N GLN A 44 5.42 3.23 6.20
CA GLN A 44 5.58 2.59 7.50
C GLN A 44 4.28 1.99 8.04
N ALA A 45 3.24 1.91 7.21
CA ALA A 45 1.98 1.26 7.55
C ALA A 45 2.13 -0.25 7.40
N THR A 46 2.87 -0.89 8.30
CA THR A 46 3.25 -2.31 8.23
C THR A 46 2.57 -3.16 9.31
N SER A 47 1.58 -2.63 9.97
CA SER A 47 0.83 -3.37 11.00
C SER A 47 -0.68 -3.19 10.74
N PRO A 48 -1.48 -4.26 10.90
CA PRO A 48 -1.10 -5.57 11.43
C PRO A 48 -0.38 -6.49 10.45
N TYR A 49 -0.38 -6.21 9.15
CA TYR A 49 0.19 -7.09 8.14
C TYR A 49 1.48 -6.53 7.57
N ALA A 50 2.57 -7.30 7.61
CA ALA A 50 3.83 -6.94 6.98
C ALA A 50 4.28 -8.05 6.04
N LEU A 51 4.54 -7.71 4.78
CA LEU A 51 5.02 -8.68 3.79
C LEU A 51 6.40 -9.18 4.18
N ILE A 52 6.57 -10.52 4.26
CA ILE A 52 7.86 -11.15 4.49
C ILE A 52 8.48 -11.57 3.16
N ARG A 53 7.75 -12.35 2.38
CA ARG A 53 8.22 -12.81 1.07
C ARG A 53 7.04 -13.23 0.20
N HIS A 54 7.29 -13.30 -1.11
CA HIS A 54 6.30 -13.77 -2.06
C HIS A 54 6.97 -14.54 -3.19
N ARG A 55 6.18 -15.38 -3.83
CA ARG A 55 6.56 -16.09 -5.03
C ARG A 55 5.42 -16.00 -6.02
N LEU A 56 5.73 -15.51 -7.22
CA LEU A 56 4.74 -15.32 -8.28
C LEU A 56 5.03 -16.30 -9.41
N GLN A 57 4.00 -17.01 -9.86
CA GLN A 57 4.05 -17.87 -11.05
C GLN A 57 2.94 -17.43 -11.99
N GLU A 58 3.29 -17.21 -13.24
CA GLU A 58 2.31 -16.79 -14.24
C GLU A 58 2.29 -17.81 -15.37
N GLU A 59 1.09 -18.26 -15.75
CA GLU A 59 0.88 -19.24 -16.79
C GLU A 59 -0.48 -19.03 -17.45
N ASN A 60 -0.48 -18.87 -18.79
CA ASN A 60 -1.71 -18.77 -19.58
C ASN A 60 -2.69 -17.69 -19.07
N GLY A 61 -2.15 -16.54 -18.68
CA GLY A 61 -2.98 -15.42 -18.20
C GLY A 61 -3.45 -15.56 -16.77
N THR A 62 -3.04 -16.61 -16.06
CA THR A 62 -3.36 -16.81 -14.65
C THR A 62 -2.13 -16.60 -13.79
N SER A 63 -2.27 -15.83 -12.73
CA SER A 63 -1.22 -15.64 -11.73
C SER A 63 -1.51 -16.48 -10.50
N ALA A 64 -0.45 -17.13 -9.98
CA ALA A 64 -0.49 -17.83 -8.71
C ALA A 64 0.51 -17.17 -7.78
N VAL A 65 0.07 -16.76 -6.61
CA VAL A 65 0.91 -16.08 -5.62
C VAL A 65 0.97 -16.91 -4.35
N ASP A 66 2.19 -17.28 -3.94
CA ASP A 66 2.46 -17.79 -2.61
C ASP A 66 3.04 -16.65 -1.79
N VAL A 67 2.45 -16.36 -0.65
CA VAL A 67 2.88 -15.21 0.15
C VAL A 67 3.01 -15.59 1.61
N GLU A 68 4.02 -15.01 2.24
CA GLU A 68 4.26 -15.14 3.68
C GLU A 68 4.22 -13.75 4.29
N VAL A 69 3.40 -13.59 5.31
CA VAL A 69 3.08 -12.29 5.91
C VAL A 69 3.15 -12.39 7.42
N LEU A 70 3.75 -11.40 8.05
CA LEU A 70 3.72 -11.26 9.49
C LEU A 70 2.40 -10.61 9.89
N ASN A 71 1.70 -11.22 10.85
CA ASN A 71 0.47 -10.69 11.41
C ASN A 71 0.58 -10.67 12.93
N GLN A 72 0.92 -9.50 13.50
CA GLN A 72 1.01 -9.28 14.96
C GLN A 72 1.85 -10.37 15.65
N GLY A 73 3.05 -10.64 15.11
CA GLY A 73 3.98 -11.60 15.69
C GLY A 73 3.79 -13.03 15.20
N ASN A 74 2.72 -13.34 14.48
CA ASN A 74 2.48 -14.65 13.89
C ASN A 74 2.72 -14.61 12.38
N THR A 75 3.22 -15.70 11.84
CA THR A 75 3.42 -15.82 10.39
C THR A 75 2.20 -16.44 9.76
N LEU A 76 1.65 -15.79 8.74
CA LEU A 76 0.59 -16.31 7.89
C LEU A 76 1.17 -16.68 6.54
N HIS A 77 0.64 -17.74 5.96
CA HIS A 77 1.06 -18.22 4.65
C HIS A 77 -0.18 -18.62 3.85
N TRP A 78 -0.30 -18.09 2.63
CA TRP A 78 -1.41 -18.49 1.76
C TRP A 78 -1.01 -18.48 0.30
N ARG A 79 -1.84 -19.15 -0.52
CA ARG A 79 -1.73 -19.17 -1.97
C ARG A 79 -3.02 -18.62 -2.56
N GLY A 80 -2.88 -17.70 -3.50
CA GLY A 80 -4.02 -17.14 -4.23
C GLY A 80 -3.86 -17.29 -5.73
N LEU A 81 -4.99 -17.35 -6.44
CA LEU A 81 -5.04 -17.40 -7.90
C LEU A 81 -5.86 -16.23 -8.41
N GLY A 82 -5.43 -15.64 -9.52
CA GLY A 82 -6.15 -14.53 -10.14
C GLY A 82 -5.64 -14.23 -11.53
N LYS A 83 -6.22 -13.24 -12.18
CA LYS A 83 -5.81 -12.82 -13.53
C LYS A 83 -4.55 -11.98 -13.53
N GLY A 84 -4.15 -11.46 -12.38
CA GLY A 84 -2.94 -10.69 -12.20
C GLY A 84 -2.42 -10.86 -10.79
N PRO A 85 -1.19 -10.35 -10.49
CA PRO A 85 -0.58 -10.54 -9.18
C PRO A 85 -1.42 -10.00 -8.02
N LEU A 86 -1.99 -8.80 -8.15
CA LEU A 86 -2.79 -8.21 -7.07
C LEU A 86 -4.11 -8.95 -6.85
N GLU A 87 -4.79 -9.36 -7.92
CA GLU A 87 -5.99 -10.17 -7.80
C GLU A 87 -5.70 -11.50 -7.11
N ALA A 88 -4.58 -12.13 -7.49
CA ALA A 88 -4.14 -13.38 -6.88
C ALA A 88 -3.86 -13.21 -5.38
N LEU A 89 -3.15 -12.14 -5.02
CA LEU A 89 -2.85 -11.84 -3.61
C LEU A 89 -4.13 -11.66 -2.80
N VAL A 90 -5.04 -10.85 -3.31
CA VAL A 90 -6.31 -10.52 -2.63
C VAL A 90 -7.20 -11.74 -2.47
N ALA A 91 -7.20 -12.65 -3.47
CA ALA A 91 -8.02 -13.85 -3.44
C ALA A 91 -7.72 -14.75 -2.23
N GLY A 92 -6.48 -14.75 -1.74
CA GLY A 92 -6.09 -15.57 -0.59
C GLY A 92 -6.07 -14.83 0.74
N LEU A 93 -6.36 -13.52 0.75
CA LEU A 93 -6.34 -12.73 1.99
C LEU A 93 -7.43 -13.19 2.96
N PRO A 94 -7.13 -13.21 4.27
CA PRO A 94 -8.14 -13.52 5.30
C PRO A 94 -9.15 -12.38 5.51
N VAL A 95 -8.97 -11.25 4.84
CA VAL A 95 -9.85 -10.08 4.92
C VAL A 95 -10.38 -9.78 3.53
N ALA A 96 -11.68 -9.57 3.41
CA ALA A 96 -12.28 -9.18 2.14
C ALA A 96 -11.92 -7.74 1.81
N VAL A 97 -11.25 -7.52 0.70
CA VAL A 97 -10.82 -6.21 0.24
C VAL A 97 -11.06 -6.08 -1.27
N GLU A 98 -11.52 -4.92 -1.69
CA GLU A 98 -11.74 -4.61 -3.10
C GLU A 98 -10.67 -3.62 -3.56
N ILE A 99 -9.99 -3.93 -4.67
CA ILE A 99 -9.04 -3.02 -5.28
C ILE A 99 -9.82 -2.08 -6.20
N MET A 100 -9.76 -0.78 -5.89
CA MET A 100 -10.50 0.25 -6.61
C MET A 100 -9.67 0.85 -7.73
N ASP A 101 -8.36 0.96 -7.55
CA ASP A 101 -7.47 1.59 -8.51
C ASP A 101 -6.02 1.19 -8.28
N TYR A 102 -5.21 1.29 -9.32
CA TYR A 102 -3.80 0.93 -9.27
C TYR A 102 -2.99 1.78 -10.24
N HIS A 103 -1.87 2.32 -9.77
CA HIS A 103 -0.91 3.07 -10.58
C HIS A 103 0.51 2.67 -10.23
N GLU A 104 1.41 2.81 -11.17
CA GLU A 104 2.83 2.55 -10.97
C GLU A 104 3.69 3.46 -11.84
N HIS A 105 4.88 3.74 -11.38
CA HIS A 105 5.90 4.42 -12.19
C HIS A 105 7.29 4.13 -11.64
N ALA A 106 8.30 4.37 -12.47
CA ALA A 106 9.69 4.22 -12.05
C ALA A 106 10.17 5.47 -11.30
N ILE A 107 11.04 5.26 -10.32
CA ILE A 107 11.77 6.31 -9.62
C ILE A 107 13.24 6.12 -9.95
N GLY A 108 13.88 7.17 -10.47
CA GLY A 108 15.26 7.10 -10.89
C GLY A 108 15.41 6.44 -12.26
N SER A 109 16.65 6.07 -12.60
CA SER A 109 16.97 5.48 -13.90
C SER A 109 18.11 4.47 -13.77
N GLY A 110 18.26 3.64 -14.82
CA GLY A 110 19.32 2.66 -14.88
C GLY A 110 19.08 1.48 -13.94
N THR A 111 20.18 0.87 -13.50
CA THR A 111 20.12 -0.34 -12.67
C THR A 111 19.68 -0.08 -11.23
N ASN A 112 19.68 1.17 -10.80
CA ASN A 112 19.26 1.55 -9.44
C ASN A 112 17.83 2.08 -9.40
N ALA A 113 17.09 2.00 -10.50
CA ALA A 113 15.70 2.44 -10.56
C ALA A 113 14.84 1.60 -9.61
N LYS A 114 13.88 2.25 -8.99
CA LYS A 114 12.88 1.59 -8.15
C LYS A 114 11.51 1.77 -8.78
N ALA A 115 10.57 0.94 -8.37
CA ALA A 115 9.18 1.07 -8.74
C ALA A 115 8.41 1.68 -7.58
N ALA A 116 7.53 2.63 -7.87
CA ALA A 116 6.54 3.12 -6.93
C ALA A 116 5.19 2.61 -7.37
N ALA A 117 4.45 2.00 -6.46
CA ALA A 117 3.11 1.49 -6.72
C ALA A 117 2.13 2.15 -5.76
N TYR A 118 0.95 2.46 -6.28
CA TYR A 118 -0.14 3.12 -5.55
C TYR A 118 -1.40 2.27 -5.72
N VAL A 119 -1.99 1.86 -4.62
CA VAL A 119 -3.20 1.03 -4.63
C VAL A 119 -4.28 1.73 -3.83
N GLU A 120 -5.48 1.78 -4.39
CA GLU A 120 -6.66 2.24 -3.68
C GLU A 120 -7.52 1.03 -3.39
N VAL A 121 -7.86 0.81 -2.11
CA VAL A 121 -8.69 -0.32 -1.69
C VAL A 121 -9.89 0.16 -0.90
N ARG A 122 -10.87 -0.72 -0.78
CA ARG A 122 -12.04 -0.49 0.06
C ARG A 122 -12.37 -1.78 0.80
N LEU A 123 -12.54 -1.68 2.10
CA LEU A 123 -13.13 -2.74 2.91
C LEU A 123 -14.65 -2.68 2.78
N ASP A 124 -15.33 -3.80 3.06
CA ASP A 124 -16.77 -3.86 3.00
C ASP A 124 -17.40 -2.79 3.90
N GLY A 125 -18.25 -1.96 3.32
CA GLY A 125 -18.90 -0.86 4.04
C GLY A 125 -17.99 0.33 4.37
N GLY A 126 -16.72 0.32 3.91
CA GLY A 126 -15.75 1.36 4.21
C GLY A 126 -15.59 2.38 3.10
N ARG A 127 -14.74 3.38 3.36
CA ARG A 127 -14.32 4.37 2.38
C ARG A 127 -13.08 3.87 1.63
N PRO A 128 -12.86 4.36 0.39
CA PRO A 128 -11.59 4.07 -0.30
C PRO A 128 -10.39 4.61 0.46
N VAL A 129 -9.34 3.82 0.53
CA VAL A 129 -8.09 4.16 1.24
C VAL A 129 -6.92 3.82 0.35
N HIS A 130 -5.91 4.69 0.31
CA HIS A 130 -4.72 4.49 -0.51
C HIS A 130 -3.56 3.89 0.27
N GLY A 131 -2.68 3.20 -0.46
CA GLY A 131 -1.41 2.71 0.02
C GLY A 131 -0.32 2.96 -1.01
N LEU A 132 0.92 2.98 -0.54
CA LEU A 132 2.10 3.21 -1.34
C LEU A 132 3.13 2.14 -1.02
N GLY A 133 3.77 1.61 -2.06
CA GLY A 133 4.89 0.69 -1.92
C GLY A 133 6.02 1.09 -2.86
N ILE A 134 7.24 0.99 -2.39
CA ILE A 134 8.44 1.29 -3.18
C ILE A 134 9.42 0.14 -3.01
N ASP A 135 9.92 -0.38 -4.12
CA ASP A 135 10.92 -1.44 -4.13
C ASP A 135 11.56 -1.53 -5.51
N GLU A 136 12.74 -2.14 -5.59
CA GLU A 136 13.38 -2.40 -6.87
C GLU A 136 12.56 -3.38 -7.72
N ASN A 137 11.85 -4.30 -7.08
CA ASN A 137 10.97 -5.26 -7.74
C ASN A 137 9.53 -4.73 -7.78
N LEU A 138 8.96 -4.63 -8.98
CA LEU A 138 7.62 -4.06 -9.16
C LEU A 138 6.54 -4.86 -8.40
N THR A 139 6.61 -6.18 -8.43
CA THR A 139 5.63 -7.01 -7.73
C THR A 139 5.69 -6.77 -6.23
N THR A 140 6.89 -6.69 -5.66
CA THR A 140 7.09 -6.37 -4.25
C THR A 140 6.51 -4.99 -3.92
N ALA A 141 6.79 -3.99 -4.75
CA ALA A 141 6.24 -2.63 -4.57
C ALA A 141 4.71 -2.67 -4.56
N SER A 142 4.10 -3.40 -5.50
CA SER A 142 2.64 -3.54 -5.60
C SER A 142 2.05 -4.20 -4.37
N PHE A 143 2.68 -5.28 -3.89
CA PHE A 143 2.20 -5.98 -2.70
C PHE A 143 2.34 -5.13 -1.44
N ARG A 144 3.45 -4.41 -1.31
CA ARG A 144 3.63 -3.46 -0.21
C ARG A 144 2.58 -2.34 -0.25
N ALA A 145 2.26 -1.86 -1.44
CA ALA A 145 1.21 -0.84 -1.60
C ALA A 145 -0.15 -1.39 -1.13
N LEU A 146 -0.46 -2.65 -1.49
CA LEU A 146 -1.71 -3.27 -1.04
C LEU A 146 -1.76 -3.38 0.49
N PHE A 147 -0.70 -3.88 1.11
CA PHE A 147 -0.67 -4.00 2.58
C PHE A 147 -0.68 -2.64 3.25
N SER A 148 -0.02 -1.64 2.68
CA SER A 148 -0.10 -0.26 3.15
C SER A 148 -1.56 0.22 3.19
N ALA A 149 -2.28 0.06 2.08
CA ALA A 149 -3.68 0.46 1.98
C ALA A 149 -4.56 -0.34 2.94
N LEU A 150 -4.39 -1.66 2.98
CA LEU A 150 -5.16 -2.54 3.86
C LEU A 150 -4.97 -2.18 5.33
N ASN A 151 -3.71 -2.01 5.75
CA ASN A 151 -3.38 -1.66 7.14
C ASN A 151 -3.99 -0.31 7.52
N ARG A 152 -3.91 0.67 6.62
CA ARG A 152 -4.50 1.99 6.84
C ARG A 152 -6.03 1.91 6.93
N ALA A 153 -6.65 1.12 6.06
CA ALA A 153 -8.10 0.92 6.08
C ALA A 153 -8.55 0.23 7.36
N LEU A 154 -7.83 -0.79 7.83
CA LEU A 154 -8.12 -1.48 9.08
C LEU A 154 -7.99 -0.55 10.28
N ARG A 155 -6.96 0.29 10.31
CA ARG A 155 -6.75 1.26 11.38
C ARG A 155 -7.90 2.28 11.43
N GLN A 156 -8.35 2.76 10.27
CA GLN A 156 -9.49 3.67 10.19
C GLN A 156 -10.79 3.02 10.66
N ALA A 157 -11.01 1.76 10.30
CA ALA A 157 -12.19 0.99 10.72
C ALA A 157 -12.21 0.83 12.26
N GLU A 158 -11.05 0.54 12.86
CA GLU A 158 -10.91 0.45 14.31
C GLU A 158 -11.23 1.79 14.98
N ALA A 159 -10.71 2.88 14.46
CA ALA A 159 -10.94 4.21 14.99
C ALA A 159 -12.42 4.60 14.94
N GLN A 160 -13.13 4.19 13.87
CA GLN A 160 -14.56 4.47 13.72
C GLN A 160 -15.42 3.59 14.64
N ALA A 161 -14.96 2.41 14.98
CA ALA A 161 -15.67 1.47 15.86
C ALA A 161 -15.53 1.82 17.34
N ALA A 162 -14.53 2.65 17.69
CA ALA A 162 -14.24 3.02 19.07
C ALA A 162 -15.18 4.12 19.61
#